data_58e5b9c6d6ac84909ee632f9824f61e4
#
_entry.id   58e5b9c6d6ac84909ee632f9824f61e4
#
_cell.length_a   1.000
_cell.length_b   1.000
_cell.length_c   1.000
_cell.angle_alpha   90.00
_cell.angle_beta   90.00
_cell.angle_gamma   90.00
#
_symmetry.space_group_name_H-M   'P 1'
#
loop_
_entity.id
_entity.type
_entity.pdbx_description
1 polymer ?
#
loop_
_entity_poly.entity_id
_entity_poly.type
_entity_poly.pdbx_seq_one_letter_code
_entity_poly.pdbx_strand_id
1 'polypeptide(L)'
;MRCEVDNIMLGSLTTLSELCSEGKSGSFFYYSADGTYMVKTISHTEHRFFRKILAKYYSHIVTNPDTLLVRFLGAHQIRFGRHSKFGSKRIYFVVMGNLFDTPFKIERRFDLKGSWAGRLSVFSSPLRRSTPDEKRGDITCALKDLDVVDLDQHIRLDAENRKLFNTQLERDSQFLASCGIIDYSLLLGIHTISGELPPEQPPTYGRYVPFWQRNWGGVLSEDKTQIYFMGVIDILIK
;
A
#
# COMPACT_ATOMS: atom_id res chain seq x y z
N MET A 1 19.76 -0.08 15.23
CA MET A 1 20.85 -0.81 14.55
C MET A 1 20.74 -0.49 13.07
N ARG A 2 21.49 0.49 12.55
CA ARG A 2 21.49 0.87 11.14
C ARG A 2 22.12 -0.28 10.34
N CYS A 3 21.34 -0.95 9.49
CA CYS A 3 21.88 -1.78 8.43
C CYS A 3 22.25 -0.86 7.25
N GLU A 4 23.51 -0.55 7.12
CA GLU A 4 24.05 0.01 5.88
C GLU A 4 23.96 -1.07 4.79
N VAL A 5 22.95 -1.00 3.99
CA VAL A 5 22.86 -1.74 2.72
C VAL A 5 23.53 -0.86 1.67
N ASP A 6 24.84 -0.64 1.87
CA ASP A 6 25.65 0.07 0.90
C ASP A 6 25.77 -0.77 -0.38
N ASN A 7 25.35 -0.18 -1.49
CA ASN A 7 25.68 -0.57 -2.86
C ASN A 7 25.27 -1.98 -3.32
N ILE A 8 24.01 -2.33 -3.28
CA ILE A 8 23.51 -3.50 -4.03
C ILE A 8 22.70 -3.01 -5.23
N MET A 9 23.38 -2.96 -6.38
CA MET A 9 22.90 -3.13 -7.76
C MET A 9 21.43 -2.79 -8.09
N LEU A 10 20.96 -1.64 -7.69
CA LEU A 10 19.79 -0.99 -8.28
C LEU A 10 20.28 0.41 -8.67
N GLY A 11 20.63 0.59 -9.92
CA GLY A 11 21.15 1.84 -10.44
C GLY A 11 20.34 3.02 -9.90
N SER A 12 21.02 4.01 -9.31
CA SER A 12 20.50 5.25 -8.70
C SER A 12 19.58 5.15 -7.47
N LEU A 13 19.46 4.03 -6.77
CA LEU A 13 18.87 3.99 -5.43
C LEU A 13 19.88 4.51 -4.40
N THR A 14 20.09 5.82 -4.38
CA THR A 14 21.11 6.44 -3.54
C THR A 14 20.73 6.57 -2.07
N THR A 15 19.46 6.37 -1.71
CA THR A 15 19.04 6.37 -0.30
C THR A 15 17.74 5.60 -0.13
N LEU A 16 17.78 4.50 0.60
CA LEU A 16 16.58 3.83 1.11
C LEU A 16 16.32 4.38 2.51
N SER A 17 15.19 5.05 2.71
CA SER A 17 14.75 5.41 4.06
C SER A 17 13.98 4.24 4.67
N GLU A 18 14.45 3.77 5.83
CA GLU A 18 13.78 2.73 6.60
C GLU A 18 12.58 3.34 7.33
N LEU A 19 11.38 2.87 7.00
CA LEU A 19 10.22 3.03 7.85
C LEU A 19 9.99 1.70 8.56
N CYS A 20 10.43 1.62 9.81
CA CYS A 20 10.03 0.52 10.68
C CYS A 20 8.53 0.61 10.91
N SER A 21 7.73 -0.05 10.07
CA SER A 21 6.40 -0.41 10.51
C SER A 21 6.57 -1.64 11.41
N GLU A 22 6.35 -1.48 12.70
CA GLU A 22 6.11 -2.59 13.60
C GLU A 22 4.77 -3.26 13.26
N GLY A 23 4.64 -3.65 11.99
CA GLY A 23 3.57 -4.55 11.56
C GLY A 23 3.82 -5.91 12.20
N LYS A 24 2.77 -6.58 12.64
CA LYS A 24 2.77 -7.92 13.24
C LYS A 24 3.57 -9.00 12.46
N SER A 25 4.01 -8.71 11.24
CA SER A 25 4.74 -9.62 10.35
C SER A 25 6.27 -9.56 10.45
N GLY A 26 6.85 -8.58 11.16
CA GLY A 26 8.30 -8.38 11.20
C GLY A 26 8.91 -8.05 9.82
N SER A 27 8.12 -7.58 8.87
CA SER A 27 8.59 -7.13 7.56
C SER A 27 9.19 -5.73 7.65
N PHE A 28 10.27 -5.51 6.89
CA PHE A 28 10.87 -4.19 6.73
C PHE A 28 10.39 -3.56 5.42
N PHE A 29 10.15 -2.27 5.48
CA PHE A 29 9.76 -1.46 4.34
C PHE A 29 10.81 -0.38 4.08
N TYR A 30 11.17 -0.24 2.80
CA TYR A 30 12.10 0.79 2.33
C TYR A 30 11.47 1.52 1.15
N TYR A 31 11.70 2.81 1.05
CA TYR A 31 11.25 3.62 -0.07
C TYR A 31 12.43 4.02 -0.95
N SER A 32 12.21 4.13 -2.26
CA SER A 32 13.16 4.78 -3.15
C SER A 32 13.31 6.25 -2.77
N ALA A 33 14.44 6.88 -3.14
CA ALA A 33 14.74 8.26 -2.80
C ALA A 33 13.68 9.26 -3.31
N ASP A 34 13.06 8.94 -4.46
CA ASP A 34 11.97 9.71 -5.06
C ASP A 34 10.58 9.36 -4.53
N GLY A 35 10.48 8.37 -3.63
CA GLY A 35 9.21 7.91 -3.07
C GLY A 35 8.33 7.07 -4.00
N THR A 36 8.70 6.89 -5.27
CA THR A 36 7.88 6.21 -6.28
C THR A 36 7.72 4.71 -6.02
N TYR A 37 8.76 4.06 -5.48
CA TYR A 37 8.79 2.62 -5.24
C TYR A 37 8.94 2.28 -3.78
N MET A 38 8.38 1.12 -3.42
CA MET A 38 8.52 0.52 -2.10
C MET A 38 9.11 -0.88 -2.21
N VAL A 39 10.06 -1.19 -1.36
CA VAL A 39 10.64 -2.53 -1.19
C VAL A 39 10.14 -3.09 0.12
N LYS A 40 9.48 -4.25 0.09
CA LYS A 40 9.00 -4.97 1.27
C LYS A 40 9.70 -6.30 1.40
N THR A 41 10.32 -6.56 2.55
CA THR A 41 10.82 -7.92 2.84
C THR A 41 9.65 -8.86 3.06
N ILE A 42 9.77 -10.07 2.54
CA ILE A 42 8.75 -11.11 2.64
C ILE A 42 9.36 -12.42 3.13
N SER A 43 8.54 -13.28 3.68
CA SER A 43 8.95 -14.62 4.09
C SER A 43 9.23 -15.51 2.87
N HIS A 44 9.97 -16.60 3.08
CA HIS A 44 10.18 -17.61 2.04
C HIS A 44 8.84 -18.22 1.56
N THR A 45 7.89 -18.37 2.45
CA THR A 45 6.56 -18.91 2.14
C THR A 45 5.78 -17.96 1.21
N GLU A 46 5.76 -16.66 1.51
CA GLU A 46 5.14 -15.64 0.67
C GLU A 46 5.82 -15.57 -0.71
N HIS A 47 7.16 -15.62 -0.76
CA HIS A 47 7.90 -15.64 -2.01
C HIS A 47 7.56 -16.86 -2.87
N ARG A 48 7.48 -18.06 -2.28
CA ARG A 48 7.04 -19.27 -2.99
C ARG A 48 5.62 -19.18 -3.47
N PHE A 49 4.73 -18.64 -2.64
CA PHE A 49 3.34 -18.45 -2.98
C PHE A 49 3.19 -17.46 -4.15
N PHE A 50 3.86 -16.31 -4.08
CA PHE A 50 3.83 -15.32 -5.17
C PHE A 50 4.28 -15.94 -6.51
N ARG A 51 5.36 -16.68 -6.52
CA ARG A 51 5.83 -17.37 -7.74
C ARG A 51 4.77 -18.35 -8.29
N LYS A 52 4.00 -18.99 -7.43
CA LYS A 52 2.93 -19.91 -7.84
C LYS A 52 1.76 -19.19 -8.51
N ILE A 53 1.40 -18.02 -8.03
CA ILE A 53 0.26 -17.25 -8.57
C ILE A 53 0.67 -16.26 -9.66
N LEU A 54 1.97 -16.07 -9.92
CA LEU A 54 2.52 -14.99 -10.76
C LEU A 54 1.85 -14.89 -12.14
N ALA A 55 1.64 -16.01 -12.82
CA ALA A 55 1.02 -16.01 -14.15
C ALA A 55 -0.44 -15.52 -14.08
N LYS A 56 -1.20 -15.96 -13.07
CA LYS A 56 -2.59 -15.53 -12.85
C LYS A 56 -2.62 -14.04 -12.47
N TYR A 57 -1.73 -13.61 -11.58
CA TYR A 57 -1.59 -12.23 -11.17
C TYR A 57 -1.27 -11.32 -12.37
N TYR A 58 -0.29 -11.68 -13.19
CA TYR A 58 0.07 -10.93 -14.39
C TYR A 58 -1.12 -10.83 -15.36
N SER A 59 -1.80 -11.96 -15.62
CA SER A 59 -2.99 -11.96 -16.46
C SER A 59 -4.07 -11.01 -15.92
N HIS A 60 -4.33 -11.05 -14.61
CA HIS A 60 -5.31 -10.16 -13.98
C HIS A 60 -4.95 -8.67 -14.15
N ILE A 61 -3.68 -8.30 -13.90
CA ILE A 61 -3.20 -6.91 -14.06
C ILE A 61 -3.35 -6.43 -15.51
N VAL A 62 -3.05 -7.29 -16.48
CA VAL A 62 -3.13 -6.91 -17.91
C VAL A 62 -4.58 -6.78 -18.39
N THR A 63 -5.46 -7.68 -17.94
CA THR A 63 -6.88 -7.67 -18.35
C THR A 63 -7.72 -6.68 -17.54
N ASN A 64 -7.25 -6.22 -16.40
CA ASN A 64 -7.92 -5.22 -15.55
C ASN A 64 -6.95 -4.05 -15.28
N PRO A 65 -6.75 -3.16 -16.24
CA PRO A 65 -5.79 -2.07 -16.11
C PRO A 65 -6.11 -1.11 -14.95
N ASP A 66 -7.38 -1.01 -14.55
CA ASP A 66 -7.86 -0.22 -13.42
C ASP A 66 -7.94 -1.03 -12.10
N THR A 67 -7.28 -2.18 -12.01
CA THR A 67 -7.23 -2.96 -10.77
C THR A 67 -6.69 -2.14 -9.59
N LEU A 68 -7.31 -2.33 -8.42
CA LEU A 68 -6.85 -1.76 -7.15
C LEU A 68 -5.70 -2.55 -6.53
N LEU A 69 -5.37 -3.73 -7.07
CA LEU A 69 -4.28 -4.54 -6.51
C LEU A 69 -2.95 -3.81 -6.60
N VAL A 70 -2.17 -3.87 -5.51
CA VAL A 70 -0.80 -3.38 -5.51
C VAL A 70 -0.01 -3.98 -6.68
N ARG A 71 0.74 -3.14 -7.40
CA ARG A 71 1.53 -3.57 -8.56
C ARG A 71 2.92 -4.02 -8.13
N PHE A 72 3.18 -5.32 -8.18
CA PHE A 72 4.51 -5.87 -8.01
C PHE A 72 5.33 -5.69 -9.29
N LEU A 73 6.47 -5.03 -9.16
CA LEU A 73 7.43 -4.77 -10.25
C LEU A 73 8.55 -5.80 -10.27
N GLY A 74 8.79 -6.47 -9.14
CA GLY A 74 9.78 -7.52 -9.04
C GLY A 74 9.69 -8.31 -7.74
N ALA A 75 10.17 -9.54 -7.78
CA ALA A 75 10.36 -10.39 -6.59
C ALA A 75 11.76 -10.98 -6.63
N HIS A 76 12.52 -10.77 -5.59
CA HIS A 76 13.94 -11.01 -5.55
C HIS A 76 14.36 -11.81 -4.34
N GLN A 77 15.53 -12.44 -4.45
CA GLN A 77 16.22 -13.12 -3.35
C GLN A 77 17.66 -12.66 -3.32
N ILE A 78 18.12 -12.22 -2.15
CA ILE A 78 19.53 -12.00 -1.86
C ILE A 78 20.04 -13.17 -1.03
N ARG A 79 21.18 -13.73 -1.46
CA ARG A 79 21.90 -14.77 -0.73
C ARG A 79 23.24 -14.22 -0.25
N PHE A 80 23.41 -14.16 1.07
CA PHE A 80 24.69 -13.79 1.67
C PHE A 80 25.64 -14.98 1.66
N GLY A 81 26.92 -14.73 1.32
CA GLY A 81 27.98 -15.75 1.38
C GLY A 81 28.32 -16.16 2.81
N ARG A 82 28.98 -17.32 2.96
CA ARG A 82 29.37 -17.84 4.28
C ARG A 82 30.28 -16.90 5.09
N HIS A 83 31.03 -16.03 4.40
CA HIS A 83 31.95 -15.05 5.02
C HIS A 83 31.30 -13.69 5.29
N SER A 84 29.99 -13.52 5.03
CA SER A 84 29.31 -12.29 5.36
C SER A 84 29.00 -12.23 6.86
N LYS A 85 28.90 -11.02 7.41
CA LYS A 85 28.44 -10.78 8.80
C LYS A 85 27.07 -11.41 9.10
N PHE A 86 26.32 -11.76 8.06
CA PHE A 86 24.97 -12.34 8.14
C PHE A 86 24.93 -13.87 7.94
N GLY A 87 26.09 -14.52 7.79
CA GLY A 87 26.17 -15.95 7.50
C GLY A 87 25.53 -16.32 6.18
N SER A 88 25.12 -17.57 5.98
CA SER A 88 24.42 -18.06 4.79
C SER A 88 22.92 -17.69 4.76
N LYS A 89 22.55 -16.47 5.17
CA LYS A 89 21.17 -16.02 5.24
C LYS A 89 20.63 -15.71 3.82
N ARG A 90 19.34 -16.01 3.61
CA ARG A 90 18.60 -15.59 2.43
C ARG A 90 17.55 -14.58 2.85
N ILE A 91 17.46 -13.47 2.12
CA ILE A 91 16.41 -12.46 2.30
C ILE A 91 15.59 -12.44 1.01
N TYR A 92 14.29 -12.48 1.15
CA TYR A 92 13.34 -12.35 0.05
C TYR A 92 12.65 -11.00 0.17
N PHE A 93 12.43 -10.36 -0.97
CA PHE A 93 11.72 -9.08 -1.00
C PHE A 93 10.99 -8.89 -2.32
N VAL A 94 10.00 -8.03 -2.29
CA VAL A 94 9.27 -7.57 -3.45
C VAL A 94 9.48 -6.08 -3.64
N VAL A 95 9.50 -5.65 -4.90
CA VAL A 95 9.47 -4.24 -5.28
C VAL A 95 8.07 -3.94 -5.79
N MET A 96 7.46 -2.89 -5.30
CA MET A 96 6.11 -2.49 -5.68
C MET A 96 6.00 -0.98 -5.84
N GLY A 97 4.99 -0.51 -6.56
CA GLY A 97 4.64 0.90 -6.61
C GLY A 97 4.20 1.41 -5.24
N ASN A 98 4.56 2.64 -4.91
CA ASN A 98 4.03 3.31 -3.74
C ASN A 98 2.61 3.81 -4.03
N LEU A 99 1.64 3.39 -3.22
CA LEU A 99 0.26 3.86 -3.35
C LEU A 99 0.14 5.36 -3.06
N PHE A 100 1.02 5.89 -2.23
CA PHE A 100 1.05 7.30 -1.83
C PHE A 100 2.14 8.09 -2.56
N ASP A 101 2.41 7.73 -3.83
CA ASP A 101 3.23 8.55 -4.74
C ASP A 101 2.41 9.75 -5.21
N THR A 102 2.42 10.80 -4.39
CA THR A 102 1.62 12.01 -4.56
C THR A 102 2.37 13.21 -3.98
N PRO A 103 2.19 14.43 -4.54
CA PRO A 103 2.74 15.64 -3.96
C PRO A 103 2.04 16.08 -2.67
N PHE A 104 0.90 15.45 -2.33
CA PHE A 104 0.11 15.84 -1.19
C PHE A 104 0.48 15.09 0.08
N LYS A 105 0.34 15.78 1.21
CA LYS A 105 0.40 15.14 2.52
C LYS A 105 -0.84 14.27 2.72
N ILE A 106 -0.65 13.03 3.13
CA ILE A 106 -1.75 12.14 3.54
C ILE A 106 -2.03 12.38 5.01
N GLU A 107 -3.15 13.02 5.33
CA GLU A 107 -3.53 13.33 6.71
C GLU A 107 -4.06 12.13 7.48
N ARG A 108 -4.74 11.21 6.78
CA ARG A 108 -5.30 9.99 7.40
C ARG A 108 -5.02 8.78 6.51
N ARG A 109 -4.70 7.68 7.18
CA ARG A 109 -4.48 6.37 6.52
C ARG A 109 -5.33 5.33 7.22
N PHE A 110 -5.98 4.47 6.44
CA PHE A 110 -6.80 3.38 6.94
C PHE A 110 -6.36 2.07 6.30
N ASP A 111 -6.21 1.03 7.11
CA ASP A 111 -6.01 -0.36 6.72
C ASP A 111 -7.30 -1.13 7.00
N LEU A 112 -8.13 -1.33 5.98
CA LEU A 112 -9.48 -1.84 6.11
C LEU A 112 -9.55 -3.29 5.64
N LYS A 113 -10.09 -4.17 6.50
CA LYS A 113 -10.26 -5.60 6.20
C LYS A 113 -11.73 -6.04 6.15
N GLY A 114 -12.67 -5.15 6.42
CA GLY A 114 -14.09 -5.49 6.50
C GLY A 114 -14.42 -6.37 7.71
N SER A 115 -13.65 -6.27 8.80
CA SER A 115 -13.86 -7.08 10.01
C SER A 115 -13.83 -6.20 11.28
N TRP A 116 -14.41 -6.72 12.37
CA TRP A 116 -14.54 -5.98 13.64
C TRP A 116 -13.56 -6.46 14.71
N ALA A 117 -13.22 -7.75 14.70
CA ALA A 117 -12.42 -8.38 15.75
C ALA A 117 -10.98 -7.87 15.73
N GLY A 118 -10.57 -7.16 16.79
CA GLY A 118 -9.23 -6.59 16.93
C GLY A 118 -8.89 -5.48 15.93
N ARG A 119 -9.90 -4.86 15.31
CA ARG A 119 -9.76 -3.82 14.27
C ARG A 119 -9.96 -2.41 14.82
N LEU A 120 -9.35 -2.14 15.98
CA LEU A 120 -9.18 -0.80 16.53
C LEU A 120 -7.68 -0.49 16.60
N SER A 121 -7.27 0.70 16.15
CA SER A 121 -5.87 1.13 16.31
C SER A 121 -5.60 1.42 17.80
N VAL A 122 -4.46 0.90 18.29
CA VAL A 122 -4.03 1.15 19.67
C VAL A 122 -2.81 2.07 19.59
N PHE A 123 -2.97 3.29 20.09
CA PHE A 123 -1.84 4.20 20.21
C PHE A 123 -1.07 3.89 21.51
N SER A 124 0.20 3.63 21.37
CA SER A 124 1.33 3.65 22.35
C SER A 124 1.09 3.26 23.81
N SER A 125 -0.12 2.92 24.23
CA SER A 125 -0.41 2.41 25.57
C SER A 125 -1.39 1.24 25.48
N PRO A 126 -1.04 0.08 26.03
CA PRO A 126 -1.90 -1.10 25.98
C PRO A 126 -3.21 -0.95 26.77
N LEU A 127 -3.43 0.16 27.45
CA LEU A 127 -4.55 0.37 28.37
C LEU A 127 -5.48 1.52 28.01
N ARG A 128 -5.20 2.32 26.97
CA ARG A 128 -6.01 3.49 26.64
C ARG A 128 -6.52 3.47 25.21
N ARG A 129 -7.82 3.56 25.01
CA ARG A 129 -8.44 3.90 23.73
C ARG A 129 -8.06 5.34 23.37
N SER A 130 -7.49 5.54 22.19
CA SER A 130 -7.27 6.88 21.67
C SER A 130 -8.61 7.57 21.39
N THR A 131 -8.69 8.85 21.72
CA THR A 131 -9.83 9.66 21.31
C THR A 131 -9.84 9.89 19.79
N PRO A 132 -10.98 10.21 19.16
CA PRO A 132 -11.03 10.56 17.75
C PRO A 132 -10.06 11.68 17.36
N ASP A 133 -9.86 12.67 18.25
CA ASP A 133 -8.95 13.80 18.00
C ASP A 133 -7.47 13.38 18.05
N GLU A 134 -7.10 12.52 18.99
CA GLU A 134 -5.75 11.92 19.03
C GLU A 134 -5.47 11.12 17.76
N LYS A 135 -6.44 10.35 17.25
CA LYS A 135 -6.31 9.60 15.99
C LYS A 135 -6.13 10.50 14.77
N ARG A 136 -6.73 11.68 14.76
CA ARG A 136 -6.58 12.68 13.68
C ARG A 136 -5.18 13.29 13.65
N GLY A 137 -4.50 13.37 14.79
CA GLY A 137 -3.17 13.97 14.91
C GLY A 137 -2.00 13.06 14.57
N ASP A 138 -2.18 11.73 14.64
CA ASP A 138 -1.08 10.78 14.40
C ASP A 138 -1.05 10.28 12.95
N ILE A 139 -0.18 10.86 12.16
CA ILE A 139 0.00 10.57 10.74
C ILE A 139 0.77 9.25 10.51
N THR A 140 1.44 8.74 11.51
CA THR A 140 2.33 7.57 11.37
C THR A 140 1.57 6.26 11.49
N CYS A 141 0.41 6.26 12.15
CA CYS A 141 -0.39 5.08 12.40
C CYS A 141 -1.49 4.89 11.36
N ALA A 142 -1.60 3.68 10.82
CA ALA A 142 -2.75 3.30 10.01
C ALA A 142 -3.95 3.00 10.91
N LEU A 143 -5.03 3.75 10.72
CA LEU A 143 -6.33 3.53 11.35
C LEU A 143 -6.98 2.26 10.80
N LYS A 144 -7.97 1.70 11.50
CA LYS A 144 -8.59 0.43 11.15
C LYS A 144 -10.11 0.55 11.05
N ASP A 145 -10.78 -0.57 10.80
CA ASP A 145 -12.22 -0.60 10.53
C ASP A 145 -13.07 0.08 11.62
N LEU A 146 -12.80 -0.15 12.90
CA LEU A 146 -13.55 0.49 13.99
C LEU A 146 -13.26 1.99 14.10
N ASP A 147 -12.06 2.42 13.69
CA ASP A 147 -11.72 3.84 13.67
C ASP A 147 -12.49 4.61 12.59
N VAL A 148 -12.85 3.95 11.48
CA VAL A 148 -13.73 4.53 10.45
C VAL A 148 -15.09 4.88 11.03
N VAL A 149 -15.65 3.98 11.84
CA VAL A 149 -16.95 4.20 12.52
C VAL A 149 -16.84 5.30 13.56
N ASP A 150 -15.80 5.25 14.41
CA ASP A 150 -15.58 6.25 15.47
C ASP A 150 -15.38 7.67 14.90
N LEU A 151 -14.81 7.79 13.69
CA LEU A 151 -14.55 9.05 13.00
C LEU A 151 -15.65 9.47 12.04
N ASP A 152 -16.72 8.67 11.90
CA ASP A 152 -17.77 8.86 10.88
C ASP A 152 -17.20 9.11 9.47
N GLN A 153 -16.13 8.36 9.15
CA GLN A 153 -15.43 8.54 7.88
C GLN A 153 -16.12 7.77 6.76
N HIS A 154 -16.48 8.49 5.71
CA HIS A 154 -17.07 7.92 4.50
C HIS A 154 -16.22 8.21 3.28
N ILE A 155 -16.18 7.26 2.32
CA ILE A 155 -15.66 7.48 0.98
C ILE A 155 -16.81 7.97 0.11
N ARG A 156 -16.78 9.25 -0.23
CA ARG A 156 -17.84 9.93 -1.01
C ARG A 156 -17.38 10.04 -2.46
N LEU A 157 -17.83 9.13 -3.29
CA LEU A 157 -17.58 9.14 -4.73
C LEU A 157 -18.87 9.49 -5.47
N ASP A 158 -18.76 10.21 -6.58
CA ASP A 158 -19.90 10.40 -7.50
C ASP A 158 -20.41 9.04 -8.02
N ALA A 159 -21.57 9.03 -8.64
CA ALA A 159 -22.25 7.79 -9.02
C ALA A 159 -21.45 6.95 -10.02
N GLU A 160 -20.73 7.58 -10.95
CA GLU A 160 -19.91 6.88 -11.94
C GLU A 160 -18.67 6.26 -11.28
N ASN A 161 -17.91 7.04 -10.54
CA ASN A 161 -16.72 6.58 -9.82
C ASN A 161 -17.05 5.50 -8.82
N ARG A 162 -18.18 5.60 -8.11
CA ARG A 162 -18.65 4.56 -7.18
C ARG A 162 -18.99 3.27 -7.89
N LYS A 163 -19.63 3.34 -9.07
CA LYS A 163 -19.93 2.16 -9.87
C LYS A 163 -18.64 1.48 -10.35
N LEU A 164 -17.68 2.24 -10.87
CA LEU A 164 -16.38 1.74 -11.30
C LEU A 164 -15.63 1.09 -10.13
N PHE A 165 -15.59 1.76 -8.99
CA PHE A 165 -14.94 1.23 -7.78
C PHE A 165 -15.53 -0.12 -7.35
N ASN A 166 -16.84 -0.20 -7.20
CA ASN A 166 -17.49 -1.43 -6.77
C ASN A 166 -17.28 -2.58 -7.78
N THR A 167 -17.39 -2.28 -9.08
CA THR A 167 -17.17 -3.28 -10.13
C THR A 167 -15.72 -3.79 -10.13
N GLN A 168 -14.74 -2.89 -9.95
CA GLN A 168 -13.34 -3.29 -9.93
C GLN A 168 -12.99 -4.04 -8.64
N LEU A 169 -13.47 -3.58 -7.49
CA LEU A 169 -13.27 -4.24 -6.21
C LEU A 169 -13.85 -5.67 -6.21
N GLU A 170 -15.00 -5.87 -6.83
CA GLU A 170 -15.60 -7.21 -7.01
C GLU A 170 -14.69 -8.12 -7.85
N ARG A 171 -14.19 -7.64 -8.99
CA ARG A 171 -13.26 -8.39 -9.86
C ARG A 171 -11.97 -8.76 -9.12
N ASP A 172 -11.40 -7.81 -8.39
CA ASP A 172 -10.18 -8.03 -7.62
C ASP A 172 -10.41 -9.04 -6.49
N SER A 173 -11.55 -8.95 -5.79
CA SER A 173 -11.93 -9.90 -4.73
C SER A 173 -12.14 -11.31 -5.27
N GLN A 174 -12.79 -11.47 -6.42
CA GLN A 174 -12.96 -12.75 -7.10
C GLN A 174 -11.61 -13.36 -7.50
N PHE A 175 -10.70 -12.54 -8.03
CA PHE A 175 -9.35 -12.97 -8.34
C PHE A 175 -8.61 -13.46 -7.08
N LEU A 176 -8.63 -12.69 -5.99
CA LEU A 176 -7.98 -13.04 -4.72
C LEU A 176 -8.54 -14.34 -4.16
N ALA A 177 -9.87 -14.50 -4.17
CA ALA A 177 -10.54 -15.74 -3.77
C ALA A 177 -10.11 -16.93 -4.63
N SER A 178 -9.99 -16.76 -5.96
CA SER A 178 -9.53 -17.81 -6.89
C SER A 178 -8.10 -18.28 -6.63
N CYS A 179 -7.29 -17.43 -6.00
CA CYS A 179 -5.92 -17.73 -5.59
C CYS A 179 -5.82 -18.26 -4.15
N GLY A 180 -6.94 -18.28 -3.41
CA GLY A 180 -6.96 -18.65 -1.99
C GLY A 180 -6.26 -17.62 -1.10
N ILE A 181 -6.27 -16.35 -1.51
CA ILE A 181 -5.69 -15.24 -0.74
C ILE A 181 -6.72 -14.75 0.26
N ILE A 182 -6.31 -14.63 1.50
CA ILE A 182 -7.10 -14.12 2.61
C ILE A 182 -6.33 -13.00 3.31
N ASP A 183 -7.00 -12.30 4.20
CA ASP A 183 -6.38 -11.32 5.11
C ASP A 183 -5.72 -10.10 4.42
N TYR A 184 -6.09 -9.85 3.15
CA TYR A 184 -5.71 -8.62 2.45
C TYR A 184 -6.45 -7.41 3.00
N SER A 185 -5.95 -6.22 2.68
CA SER A 185 -6.52 -4.96 3.15
C SER A 185 -6.76 -3.99 2.00
N LEU A 186 -7.81 -3.19 2.11
CA LEU A 186 -7.94 -1.95 1.36
C LEU A 186 -7.19 -0.86 2.14
N LEU A 187 -6.06 -0.41 1.60
CA LEU A 187 -5.34 0.74 2.11
C LEU A 187 -5.96 1.99 1.52
N LEU A 188 -6.42 2.89 2.39
CA LEU A 188 -7.02 4.18 2.04
C LEU A 188 -6.18 5.30 2.63
N GLY A 189 -5.69 6.21 1.80
CA GLY A 189 -5.14 7.49 2.21
C GLY A 189 -6.10 8.62 1.89
N ILE A 190 -6.17 9.64 2.74
CA ILE A 190 -7.02 10.80 2.55
C ILE A 190 -6.17 12.07 2.66
N HIS A 191 -6.29 12.92 1.63
CA HIS A 191 -5.85 14.30 1.65
C HIS A 191 -7.07 15.23 1.67
N THR A 192 -7.09 16.20 2.57
CA THR A 192 -8.13 17.23 2.62
C THR A 192 -7.65 18.47 1.87
N ILE A 193 -8.37 18.85 0.84
CA ILE A 193 -8.03 19.99 -0.01
C ILE A 193 -8.23 21.29 0.77
N SER A 194 -7.14 22.03 0.95
CA SER A 194 -7.15 23.35 1.57
C SER A 194 -6.44 24.34 0.64
N GLY A 195 -7.20 24.97 -0.25
CA GLY A 195 -6.67 25.93 -1.22
C GLY A 195 -6.75 25.46 -2.66
N GLU A 196 -6.03 26.14 -3.57
CA GLU A 196 -5.98 25.78 -4.97
C GLU A 196 -5.14 24.51 -5.19
N LEU A 197 -5.65 23.60 -6.01
CA LEU A 197 -4.92 22.40 -6.43
C LEU A 197 -3.84 22.80 -7.43
N PRO A 198 -2.63 22.24 -7.34
CA PRO A 198 -1.60 22.45 -8.35
C PRO A 198 -2.08 21.89 -9.70
N PRO A 199 -1.57 22.39 -10.82
CA PRO A 199 -1.92 21.85 -12.13
C PRO A 199 -1.58 20.35 -12.19
N GLU A 200 -2.50 19.57 -12.78
CA GLU A 200 -2.26 18.14 -12.99
C GLU A 200 -1.02 17.95 -13.86
N GLN A 201 -0.12 17.10 -13.41
CA GLN A 201 1.00 16.68 -14.23
C GLN A 201 0.48 15.67 -15.26
N PRO A 202 0.71 15.90 -16.56
CA PRO A 202 0.33 14.92 -17.57
C PRO A 202 1.06 13.60 -17.29
N PRO A 203 0.41 12.44 -17.48
CA PRO A 203 1.04 11.15 -17.28
C PRO A 203 2.29 11.06 -18.14
N THR A 204 3.39 10.58 -17.56
CA THR A 204 4.65 10.35 -18.26
C THR A 204 4.39 9.50 -19.50
N TYR A 205 4.87 9.95 -20.65
CA TYR A 205 4.60 9.38 -21.97
C TYR A 205 4.62 7.83 -21.99
N GLY A 206 3.55 7.24 -22.53
CA GLY A 206 3.45 5.80 -22.79
C GLY A 206 3.08 4.90 -21.61
N ARG A 207 2.92 5.43 -20.40
CA ARG A 207 2.51 4.65 -19.23
C ARG A 207 1.00 4.75 -19.02
N TYR A 208 0.31 3.62 -19.01
CA TYR A 208 -1.09 3.60 -18.56
C TYR A 208 -1.17 4.00 -17.09
N VAL A 209 -1.96 5.02 -16.79
CA VAL A 209 -2.25 5.43 -15.41
C VAL A 209 -3.62 4.87 -15.04
N PRO A 210 -3.71 3.99 -14.03
CA PRO A 210 -4.99 3.49 -13.55
C PRO A 210 -5.93 4.63 -13.19
N PHE A 211 -7.23 4.41 -13.37
CA PHE A 211 -8.26 5.39 -13.04
C PHE A 211 -8.09 5.98 -11.62
N TRP A 212 -7.78 5.11 -10.65
CA TRP A 212 -7.58 5.45 -9.23
C TRP A 212 -6.34 6.29 -8.94
N GLN A 213 -5.49 6.54 -9.93
CA GLN A 213 -4.24 7.30 -9.81
C GLN A 213 -4.17 8.51 -10.75
N ARG A 214 -5.28 8.89 -11.39
CA ARG A 214 -5.30 9.97 -12.39
C ARG A 214 -5.16 11.35 -11.79
N ASN A 215 -5.80 11.60 -10.64
CA ASN A 215 -5.77 12.92 -9.99
C ASN A 215 -4.64 12.96 -8.97
N TRP A 216 -3.45 13.37 -9.38
CA TRP A 216 -2.24 13.43 -8.53
C TRP A 216 -1.96 12.13 -7.75
N GLY A 217 -2.27 10.99 -8.34
CA GLY A 217 -2.13 9.68 -7.71
C GLY A 217 -3.40 9.13 -7.03
N GLY A 218 -4.53 9.87 -7.05
CA GLY A 218 -5.77 9.50 -6.37
C GLY A 218 -7.05 9.78 -7.15
N VAL A 219 -8.17 9.83 -6.44
CA VAL A 219 -9.52 10.15 -6.94
C VAL A 219 -10.14 11.23 -6.09
N LEU A 220 -10.74 12.24 -6.72
CA LEU A 220 -11.48 13.31 -6.05
C LEU A 220 -12.78 12.78 -5.42
N SER A 221 -13.10 13.30 -4.22
CA SER A 221 -14.44 13.14 -3.65
C SER A 221 -15.51 13.84 -4.50
N GLU A 222 -16.78 13.40 -4.38
CA GLU A 222 -17.92 14.00 -5.08
C GLU A 222 -18.03 15.52 -4.84
N ASP A 223 -17.79 15.94 -3.61
CA ASP A 223 -17.83 17.36 -3.19
C ASP A 223 -16.50 18.10 -3.45
N LYS A 224 -15.49 17.43 -4.01
CA LYS A 224 -14.16 17.96 -4.31
C LYS A 224 -13.41 18.54 -3.11
N THR A 225 -13.73 18.07 -1.91
CA THR A 225 -13.06 18.51 -0.67
C THR A 225 -11.92 17.59 -0.25
N GLN A 226 -11.86 16.36 -0.81
CA GLN A 226 -10.87 15.35 -0.48
C GLN A 226 -10.33 14.65 -1.73
N ILE A 227 -9.11 14.12 -1.62
CA ILE A 227 -8.53 13.19 -2.58
C ILE A 227 -8.33 11.86 -1.85
N TYR A 228 -8.82 10.78 -2.44
CA TYR A 228 -8.69 9.41 -1.96
C TYR A 228 -7.61 8.67 -2.72
N PHE A 229 -6.68 8.07 -2.00
CA PHE A 229 -5.64 7.18 -2.51
C PHE A 229 -5.97 5.76 -2.06
N MET A 230 -6.30 4.87 -2.98
CA MET A 230 -6.86 3.56 -2.66
C MET A 230 -6.11 2.44 -3.36
N GLY A 231 -5.85 1.35 -2.63
CA GLY A 231 -5.26 0.15 -3.21
C GLY A 231 -5.38 -1.06 -2.29
N VAL A 232 -5.45 -2.24 -2.89
CA VAL A 232 -5.51 -3.52 -2.17
C VAL A 232 -4.09 -4.03 -1.95
N ILE A 233 -3.72 -4.22 -0.69
CA ILE A 233 -2.38 -4.61 -0.24
C ILE A 233 -2.42 -5.95 0.51
N ASP A 234 -1.23 -6.46 0.88
CA ASP A 234 -1.03 -7.69 1.66
C ASP A 234 -1.57 -8.97 0.98
N ILE A 235 -1.55 -8.98 -0.36
CA ILE A 235 -2.07 -10.08 -1.20
C ILE A 235 -1.14 -11.31 -1.30
N LEU A 236 -0.14 -11.44 -0.43
CA LEU A 236 0.78 -12.58 -0.40
C LEU A 236 0.52 -13.54 0.78
N ILE A 237 -0.54 -13.29 1.54
CA ILE A 237 -0.95 -14.09 2.69
C ILE A 237 -2.01 -15.11 2.24
N LYS A 238 -1.83 -16.36 2.69
CA LYS A 238 -2.72 -17.48 2.38
C LYS A 238 -3.25 -18.11 3.67
#